data_0e1df42e03607c7ac3c44dedb526f50b
#
_entry.id   0e1df42e03607c7ac3c44dedb526f50b
#
_cell.length_a   1.000
_cell.length_b   1.000
_cell.length_c   1.000
_cell.angle_alpha   90.00
_cell.angle_beta   90.00
_cell.angle_gamma   90.00
#
_symmetry.space_group_name_H-M   'P 1'
#
loop_
_entity.id
_entity.type
_entity.pdbx_description
1 polymer ?
#
loop_
_entity_poly.entity_id
_entity_poly.type
_entity_poly.pdbx_seq_one_letter_code
_entity_poly.pdbx_strand_id
1 'polypeptide(L)'
;MVRVVLENVTKKFGDIIAVNNLSLEINDKEFFILLGPSGCGKTTVLNLIAGLETLTSGNIYFDGEKVNDLPPEKRDVAMVFQSYALYPTMNAYENIAFPLKIRKTPISEIKKKVEEVASMLNISQILHKKPYELSGGERQRVALARAIIREPKIFLLDEPLSNVDAKLRTIARAELIKLQRKLQITTIYVTHDQIEAMTMGDRIAIMNQGKTLQVGDPIEIFENPLNMFVAGFVGSPPMNFFEGEIIYENENVFFKSSDLKVPIEKEFAEEIEKKKINLILGVRPQNLLISSINEKESSIANFQANVYVVERLGTEILINIEKDNNIYKIIVPAETKVSIGDKILVKIKDLSKTYFFDKNTGERLR
;
A
#
# COMPACT_ATOMS: atom_id res chain seq x y z
N MET A 1 5.36 -3.62 -25.48
CA MET A 1 4.70 -2.72 -24.55
C MET A 1 3.41 -3.37 -24.16
N VAL A 2 3.04 -3.42 -22.89
CA VAL A 2 1.82 -4.17 -22.50
C VAL A 2 1.03 -3.43 -21.44
N ARG A 3 -0.16 -2.97 -21.85
CA ARG A 3 -1.25 -2.52 -20.95
C ARG A 3 -2.02 -3.75 -20.46
N VAL A 4 -2.28 -3.83 -19.17
CA VAL A 4 -3.08 -4.90 -18.56
C VAL A 4 -4.43 -4.36 -18.12
N VAL A 5 -5.51 -5.00 -18.57
CA VAL A 5 -6.87 -4.62 -18.19
C VAL A 5 -7.60 -5.84 -17.61
N LEU A 6 -8.16 -5.64 -16.42
CA LEU A 6 -9.07 -6.58 -15.76
C LEU A 6 -10.48 -5.99 -15.83
N GLU A 7 -11.44 -6.74 -16.34
CA GLU A 7 -12.84 -6.32 -16.46
C GLU A 7 -13.76 -7.25 -15.68
N ASN A 8 -14.38 -6.73 -14.62
CA ASN A 8 -15.36 -7.43 -13.77
C ASN A 8 -14.87 -8.81 -13.30
N VAL A 9 -13.56 -8.91 -13.00
CA VAL A 9 -12.89 -10.16 -12.64
C VAL A 9 -13.39 -10.65 -11.29
N THR A 10 -13.86 -11.90 -11.27
CA THR A 10 -14.28 -12.59 -10.06
C THR A 10 -13.58 -13.93 -9.96
N LYS A 11 -13.09 -14.27 -8.75
CA LYS A 11 -12.56 -15.59 -8.41
C LYS A 11 -13.20 -16.09 -7.13
N LYS A 12 -13.75 -17.30 -7.22
CA LYS A 12 -14.30 -18.05 -6.07
C LYS A 12 -13.51 -19.33 -5.86
N PHE A 13 -13.31 -19.67 -4.60
CA PHE A 13 -12.80 -20.97 -4.15
C PHE A 13 -13.88 -21.59 -3.26
N GLY A 14 -14.67 -22.51 -3.82
CA GLY A 14 -15.89 -22.97 -3.15
C GLY A 14 -16.81 -21.77 -2.86
N ASP A 15 -17.17 -21.59 -1.57
CA ASP A 15 -18.03 -20.48 -1.13
C ASP A 15 -17.28 -19.17 -0.88
N ILE A 16 -15.94 -19.18 -0.89
CA ILE A 16 -15.13 -17.99 -0.60
C ILE A 16 -14.89 -17.19 -1.85
N ILE A 17 -15.31 -15.92 -1.85
CA ILE A 17 -15.03 -14.97 -2.92
C ILE A 17 -13.69 -14.28 -2.62
N ALA A 18 -12.63 -14.70 -3.29
CA ALA A 18 -11.29 -14.14 -3.09
C ALA A 18 -11.08 -12.84 -3.88
N VAL A 19 -11.70 -12.73 -5.06
CA VAL A 19 -11.73 -11.49 -5.88
C VAL A 19 -13.18 -11.29 -6.32
N ASN A 20 -13.70 -10.08 -6.12
CA ASN A 20 -15.12 -9.76 -6.27
C ASN A 20 -15.32 -8.59 -7.23
N ASN A 21 -15.71 -8.90 -8.48
CA ASN A 21 -16.05 -7.92 -9.51
C ASN A 21 -14.99 -6.81 -9.67
N LEU A 22 -13.71 -7.22 -9.72
CA LEU A 22 -12.59 -6.31 -9.77
C LEU A 22 -12.34 -5.82 -11.19
N SER A 23 -12.31 -4.49 -11.37
CA SER A 23 -11.91 -3.85 -12.62
C SER A 23 -10.71 -2.95 -12.36
N LEU A 24 -9.61 -3.17 -13.11
CA LEU A 24 -8.35 -2.43 -13.00
C LEU A 24 -7.75 -2.23 -14.39
N GLU A 25 -7.09 -1.10 -14.53
CA GLU A 25 -6.28 -0.78 -15.69
C GLU A 25 -4.88 -0.39 -15.26
N ILE A 26 -3.87 -1.08 -15.80
CA ILE A 26 -2.46 -0.88 -15.55
C ILE A 26 -1.79 -0.49 -16.86
N ASN A 27 -1.15 0.68 -16.87
CA ASN A 27 -0.56 1.23 -18.08
C ASN A 27 0.74 0.53 -18.45
N ASP A 28 1.15 0.68 -19.71
CA ASP A 28 2.45 0.22 -20.17
C ASP A 28 3.59 0.87 -19.37
N LYS A 29 4.59 0.07 -18.97
CA LYS A 29 5.77 0.46 -18.19
C LYS A 29 5.50 1.02 -16.80
N GLU A 30 4.27 0.96 -16.33
CA GLU A 30 3.86 1.42 -15.01
C GLU A 30 4.41 0.50 -13.92
N PHE A 31 4.84 1.08 -12.80
CA PHE A 31 5.05 0.36 -11.54
C PHE A 31 3.75 0.43 -10.72
N PHE A 32 2.88 -0.54 -10.91
CA PHE A 32 1.58 -0.58 -10.29
C PHE A 32 1.58 -1.43 -9.01
N ILE A 33 1.02 -0.90 -7.93
CA ILE A 33 1.02 -1.60 -6.64
C ILE A 33 -0.39 -2.03 -6.23
N LEU A 34 -0.52 -3.29 -5.80
CA LEU A 34 -1.68 -3.80 -5.09
C LEU A 34 -1.36 -3.77 -3.59
N LEU A 35 -1.98 -2.86 -2.84
CA LEU A 35 -1.79 -2.67 -1.41
C LEU A 35 -3.06 -3.08 -0.65
N GLY A 36 -2.91 -3.76 0.48
CA GLY A 36 -4.03 -4.12 1.34
C GLY A 36 -3.65 -5.11 2.43
N PRO A 37 -4.54 -5.38 3.38
CA PRO A 37 -4.28 -6.34 4.46
C PRO A 37 -4.05 -7.76 3.94
N SER A 38 -3.46 -8.61 4.77
CA SER A 38 -3.29 -10.03 4.45
C SER A 38 -4.65 -10.70 4.18
N GLY A 39 -4.72 -11.55 3.16
CA GLY A 39 -5.94 -12.26 2.79
C GLY A 39 -6.98 -11.46 2.00
N CYS A 40 -6.71 -10.20 1.61
CA CYS A 40 -7.68 -9.41 0.85
C CYS A 40 -7.77 -9.74 -0.66
N GLY A 41 -6.99 -10.72 -1.17
CA GLY A 41 -7.08 -11.19 -2.55
C GLY A 41 -5.95 -10.77 -3.50
N LYS A 42 -4.92 -10.04 -3.06
CA LYS A 42 -3.81 -9.51 -3.89
C LYS A 42 -3.06 -10.61 -4.65
N THR A 43 -2.56 -11.63 -3.95
CA THR A 43 -1.87 -12.78 -4.56
C THR A 43 -2.78 -13.53 -5.53
N THR A 44 -4.08 -13.61 -5.23
CA THR A 44 -5.06 -14.21 -6.16
C THR A 44 -5.14 -13.41 -7.46
N VAL A 45 -5.18 -12.08 -7.39
CA VAL A 45 -5.17 -11.22 -8.59
C VAL A 45 -3.88 -11.46 -9.40
N LEU A 46 -2.72 -11.52 -8.73
CA LEU A 46 -1.45 -11.82 -9.40
C LEU A 46 -1.50 -13.17 -10.13
N ASN A 47 -1.99 -14.22 -9.44
CA ASN A 47 -2.10 -15.57 -10.00
C ASN A 47 -3.06 -15.63 -11.20
N LEU A 48 -4.16 -14.87 -11.18
CA LEU A 48 -5.08 -14.74 -12.29
C LEU A 48 -4.41 -14.07 -13.51
N ILE A 49 -3.64 -13.01 -13.30
CA ILE A 49 -2.86 -12.34 -14.36
C ILE A 49 -1.78 -13.29 -14.92
N ALA A 50 -1.09 -14.02 -14.05
CA ALA A 50 -0.08 -15.00 -14.46
C ALA A 50 -0.66 -16.21 -15.21
N GLY A 51 -1.97 -16.47 -15.06
CA GLY A 51 -2.63 -17.68 -15.60
C GLY A 51 -2.40 -18.93 -14.75
N LEU A 52 -1.91 -18.77 -13.53
CA LEU A 52 -1.77 -19.86 -12.53
C LEU A 52 -3.11 -20.25 -11.92
N GLU A 53 -4.08 -19.34 -11.98
CA GLU A 53 -5.47 -19.54 -11.55
C GLU A 53 -6.44 -19.20 -12.68
N THR A 54 -7.56 -19.89 -12.74
CA THR A 54 -8.65 -19.62 -13.69
C THR A 54 -9.67 -18.66 -13.10
N LEU A 55 -10.24 -17.78 -13.92
CA LEU A 55 -11.33 -16.88 -13.53
C LEU A 55 -12.62 -17.67 -13.26
N THR A 56 -13.43 -17.19 -12.32
CA THR A 56 -14.84 -17.63 -12.20
C THR A 56 -15.72 -16.87 -13.20
N SER A 57 -15.47 -15.55 -13.35
CA SER A 57 -16.10 -14.69 -14.35
C SER A 57 -15.26 -13.45 -14.62
N GLY A 58 -15.57 -12.71 -15.67
CA GLY A 58 -14.83 -11.53 -16.11
C GLY A 58 -13.77 -11.84 -17.15
N ASN A 59 -12.96 -10.84 -17.49
CA ASN A 59 -11.95 -10.95 -18.52
C ASN A 59 -10.64 -10.29 -18.13
N ILE A 60 -9.54 -10.80 -18.65
CA ILE A 60 -8.20 -10.18 -18.57
C ILE A 60 -7.69 -9.99 -20.00
N TYR A 61 -7.18 -8.79 -20.25
CA TYR A 61 -6.62 -8.42 -21.56
C TYR A 61 -5.18 -7.92 -21.41
N PHE A 62 -4.33 -8.29 -22.35
CA PHE A 62 -3.00 -7.73 -22.55
C PHE A 62 -2.99 -7.04 -23.90
N ASP A 63 -2.77 -5.71 -23.95
CA ASP A 63 -2.87 -4.88 -25.15
C ASP A 63 -4.15 -5.09 -25.98
N GLY A 64 -5.27 -5.31 -25.31
CA GLY A 64 -6.57 -5.58 -25.94
C GLY A 64 -6.81 -7.03 -26.34
N GLU A 65 -5.80 -7.90 -26.28
CA GLU A 65 -5.95 -9.33 -26.51
C GLU A 65 -6.41 -10.06 -25.25
N LYS A 66 -7.52 -10.80 -25.35
CA LYS A 66 -8.04 -11.60 -24.23
C LYS A 66 -7.13 -12.78 -23.92
N VAL A 67 -6.67 -12.89 -22.66
CA VAL A 67 -5.71 -13.91 -22.23
C VAL A 67 -6.30 -14.97 -21.29
N ASN A 68 -7.61 -14.99 -21.04
CA ASN A 68 -8.25 -15.91 -20.09
C ASN A 68 -7.85 -17.37 -20.32
N ASP A 69 -7.86 -17.82 -21.59
CA ASP A 69 -7.64 -19.21 -21.99
C ASP A 69 -6.17 -19.51 -22.32
N LEU A 70 -5.29 -18.49 -22.22
CA LEU A 70 -3.86 -18.68 -22.46
C LEU A 70 -3.20 -19.28 -21.20
N PRO A 71 -2.46 -20.37 -21.33
CA PRO A 71 -1.68 -20.91 -20.23
C PRO A 71 -0.51 -19.99 -19.87
N PRO A 72 0.05 -20.10 -18.64
CA PRO A 72 1.10 -19.20 -18.13
C PRO A 72 2.30 -19.01 -19.06
N GLU A 73 2.77 -20.08 -19.71
CA GLU A 73 3.93 -20.06 -20.60
C GLU A 73 3.73 -19.23 -21.88
N LYS A 74 2.46 -18.98 -22.26
CA LYS A 74 2.09 -18.17 -23.44
C LYS A 74 1.76 -16.72 -23.12
N ARG A 75 1.65 -16.36 -21.83
CA ARG A 75 1.34 -14.98 -21.41
C ARG A 75 2.53 -14.03 -21.39
N ASP A 76 3.74 -14.55 -21.60
CA ASP A 76 5.00 -13.79 -21.56
C ASP A 76 5.18 -12.95 -20.28
N VAL A 77 4.76 -13.52 -19.16
CA VAL A 77 4.91 -12.94 -17.81
C VAL A 77 6.05 -13.61 -17.06
N ALA A 78 6.73 -12.88 -16.18
CA ALA A 78 7.62 -13.47 -15.18
C ALA A 78 7.12 -13.14 -13.78
N MET A 79 7.15 -14.13 -12.89
CA MET A 79 6.69 -13.98 -11.53
C MET A 79 7.79 -14.30 -10.51
N VAL A 80 7.91 -13.45 -9.50
CA VAL A 80 8.72 -13.69 -8.30
C VAL A 80 7.76 -13.92 -7.15
N PHE A 81 7.83 -15.11 -6.56
CA PHE A 81 7.01 -15.51 -5.42
C PHE A 81 7.60 -15.02 -4.10
N GLN A 82 6.79 -14.90 -3.09
CA GLN A 82 7.18 -14.52 -1.73
C GLN A 82 8.30 -15.41 -1.15
N SER A 83 8.28 -16.72 -1.45
CA SER A 83 9.33 -17.69 -1.05
C SER A 83 10.55 -17.70 -1.98
N TYR A 84 10.56 -16.82 -3.02
CA TYR A 84 11.53 -16.81 -4.12
C TYR A 84 11.49 -18.05 -5.03
N ALA A 85 10.98 -19.18 -4.55
CA ALA A 85 10.82 -20.47 -5.26
C ALA A 85 12.09 -20.89 -6.05
N LEU A 86 13.30 -20.69 -5.48
CA LEU A 86 14.54 -21.15 -6.09
C LEU A 86 14.63 -22.67 -6.06
N TYR A 87 15.16 -23.26 -7.12
CA TYR A 87 15.41 -24.70 -7.18
C TYR A 87 16.56 -25.07 -6.24
N PRO A 88 16.31 -25.82 -5.14
CA PRO A 88 17.29 -26.00 -4.07
C PRO A 88 18.50 -26.86 -4.48
N THR A 89 18.36 -27.70 -5.51
CA THR A 89 19.43 -28.55 -6.02
C THR A 89 20.35 -27.84 -7.00
N MET A 90 19.93 -26.70 -7.56
CA MET A 90 20.66 -25.89 -8.53
C MET A 90 21.40 -24.75 -7.83
N ASN A 91 22.60 -24.41 -8.29
CA ASN A 91 23.30 -23.20 -7.86
C ASN A 91 22.63 -21.93 -8.45
N ALA A 92 23.14 -20.73 -8.09
CA ALA A 92 22.56 -19.47 -8.56
C ALA A 92 22.63 -19.32 -10.10
N TYR A 93 23.78 -19.69 -10.71
CA TYR A 93 23.94 -19.71 -12.16
C TYR A 93 22.88 -20.60 -12.84
N GLU A 94 22.72 -21.81 -12.34
CA GLU A 94 21.76 -22.78 -12.89
C GLU A 94 20.31 -22.32 -12.74
N ASN A 95 19.95 -21.75 -11.59
CA ASN A 95 18.63 -21.14 -11.36
C ASN A 95 18.34 -20.04 -12.39
N ILE A 96 19.30 -19.13 -12.62
CA ILE A 96 19.15 -18.02 -13.57
C ILE A 96 19.09 -18.55 -15.00
N ALA A 97 19.95 -19.51 -15.38
CA ALA A 97 20.02 -20.08 -16.71
C ALA A 97 18.82 -20.97 -17.10
N PHE A 98 18.09 -21.49 -16.09
CA PHE A 98 17.06 -22.52 -16.30
C PHE A 98 15.98 -22.12 -17.31
N PRO A 99 15.37 -20.91 -17.25
CA PRO A 99 14.36 -20.50 -18.22
C PRO A 99 14.85 -20.52 -19.68
N LEU A 100 16.10 -20.14 -19.90
CA LEU A 100 16.71 -20.16 -21.25
C LEU A 100 17.03 -21.58 -21.72
N LYS A 101 17.44 -22.49 -20.81
CA LYS A 101 17.63 -23.91 -21.12
C LYS A 101 16.33 -24.56 -21.58
N ILE A 102 15.18 -24.26 -20.93
CA ILE A 102 13.86 -24.75 -21.36
C ILE A 102 13.52 -24.26 -22.77
N ARG A 103 13.87 -23.00 -23.11
CA ARG A 103 13.71 -22.44 -24.47
C ARG A 103 14.70 -22.96 -25.48
N LYS A 104 15.62 -23.89 -25.10
CA LYS A 104 16.67 -24.47 -25.94
C LYS A 104 17.61 -23.40 -26.52
N THR A 105 17.85 -22.31 -25.79
CA THR A 105 18.81 -21.26 -26.17
C THR A 105 20.25 -21.86 -26.23
N PRO A 106 21.11 -21.44 -27.18
CA PRO A 106 22.49 -21.90 -27.25
C PRO A 106 23.29 -21.62 -25.98
N ILE A 107 24.17 -22.55 -25.56
CA ILE A 107 24.92 -22.45 -24.30
C ILE A 107 25.78 -21.17 -24.23
N SER A 108 26.38 -20.76 -25.33
CA SER A 108 27.19 -19.53 -25.42
C SER A 108 26.36 -18.26 -25.13
N GLU A 109 25.13 -18.23 -25.64
CA GLU A 109 24.20 -17.11 -25.40
C GLU A 109 23.68 -17.11 -23.94
N ILE A 110 23.35 -18.29 -23.39
CA ILE A 110 22.96 -18.43 -21.98
C ILE A 110 24.07 -17.88 -21.09
N LYS A 111 25.33 -18.24 -21.31
CA LYS A 111 26.45 -17.77 -20.51
C LYS A 111 26.53 -16.24 -20.52
N LYS A 112 26.49 -15.63 -21.71
CA LYS A 112 26.54 -14.18 -21.89
C LYS A 112 25.38 -13.48 -21.16
N LYS A 113 24.13 -13.94 -21.36
CA LYS A 113 22.95 -13.34 -20.70
C LYS A 113 22.98 -13.50 -19.18
N VAL A 114 23.46 -14.64 -18.65
CA VAL A 114 23.60 -14.83 -17.20
C VAL A 114 24.63 -13.87 -16.62
N GLU A 115 25.78 -13.71 -17.28
CA GLU A 115 26.84 -12.76 -16.85
C GLU A 115 26.32 -11.31 -16.85
N GLU A 116 25.58 -10.90 -17.90
CA GLU A 116 24.98 -9.57 -18.01
C GLU A 116 23.96 -9.30 -16.88
N VAL A 117 23.03 -10.23 -16.64
CA VAL A 117 22.02 -10.09 -15.60
C VAL A 117 22.64 -10.17 -14.20
N ALA A 118 23.61 -11.06 -13.99
CA ALA A 118 24.32 -11.18 -12.73
C ALA A 118 25.12 -9.91 -12.37
N SER A 119 25.75 -9.30 -13.37
CA SER A 119 26.43 -8.00 -13.22
C SER A 119 25.44 -6.89 -12.90
N MET A 120 24.29 -6.84 -13.59
CA MET A 120 23.24 -5.84 -13.36
C MET A 120 22.71 -5.85 -11.92
N LEU A 121 22.62 -7.05 -11.32
CA LEU A 121 22.08 -7.26 -9.97
C LEU A 121 23.18 -7.44 -8.89
N ASN A 122 24.46 -7.22 -9.24
CA ASN A 122 25.61 -7.35 -8.33
C ASN A 122 25.70 -8.73 -7.64
N ILE A 123 25.48 -9.82 -8.40
CA ILE A 123 25.50 -11.20 -7.89
C ILE A 123 26.52 -12.11 -8.61
N SER A 124 27.40 -11.54 -9.42
CA SER A 124 28.39 -12.32 -10.18
C SER A 124 29.27 -13.21 -9.29
N GLN A 125 29.63 -12.72 -8.09
CA GLN A 125 30.51 -13.44 -7.15
C GLN A 125 29.81 -14.63 -6.46
N ILE A 126 28.49 -14.74 -6.51
CA ILE A 126 27.73 -15.80 -5.82
C ILE A 126 27.09 -16.82 -6.77
N LEU A 127 27.39 -16.75 -8.06
CA LEU A 127 26.79 -17.64 -9.08
C LEU A 127 27.00 -19.12 -8.81
N HIS A 128 28.11 -19.49 -8.12
CA HIS A 128 28.43 -20.86 -7.76
C HIS A 128 27.68 -21.39 -6.54
N LYS A 129 27.11 -20.50 -5.70
CA LYS A 129 26.45 -20.86 -4.43
C LYS A 129 25.08 -21.47 -4.67
N LYS A 130 24.68 -22.38 -3.79
CA LYS A 130 23.31 -22.96 -3.72
C LYS A 130 22.40 -22.09 -2.87
N PRO A 131 21.06 -22.20 -3.02
CA PRO A 131 20.09 -21.35 -2.29
C PRO A 131 20.24 -21.33 -0.78
N TYR A 132 20.64 -22.43 -0.16
CA TYR A 132 20.85 -22.52 1.29
C TYR A 132 22.13 -21.78 1.77
N GLU A 133 23.06 -21.47 0.87
CA GLU A 133 24.29 -20.71 1.16
C GLU A 133 24.10 -19.20 0.96
N LEU A 134 22.94 -18.78 0.46
CA LEU A 134 22.63 -17.39 0.13
C LEU A 134 21.90 -16.71 1.28
N SER A 135 22.21 -15.43 1.53
CA SER A 135 21.41 -14.55 2.38
C SER A 135 20.02 -14.29 1.77
N GLY A 136 19.08 -13.75 2.55
CA GLY A 136 17.76 -13.38 2.06
C GLY A 136 17.80 -12.45 0.84
N GLY A 137 18.60 -11.39 0.91
CA GLY A 137 18.76 -10.45 -0.20
C GLY A 137 19.45 -11.05 -1.42
N GLU A 138 20.42 -11.99 -1.22
CA GLU A 138 21.04 -12.72 -2.33
C GLU A 138 20.04 -13.65 -3.01
N ARG A 139 19.23 -14.42 -2.24
CA ARG A 139 18.15 -15.25 -2.81
C ARG A 139 17.16 -14.43 -3.63
N GLN A 140 16.75 -13.27 -3.11
CA GLN A 140 15.88 -12.35 -3.83
C GLN A 140 16.49 -11.92 -5.17
N ARG A 141 17.75 -11.44 -5.17
CA ARG A 141 18.42 -11.00 -6.41
C ARG A 141 18.58 -12.15 -7.41
N VAL A 142 18.84 -13.37 -6.97
CA VAL A 142 18.88 -14.56 -7.85
C VAL A 142 17.48 -14.85 -8.42
N ALA A 143 16.41 -14.73 -7.65
CA ALA A 143 15.04 -14.90 -8.14
C ALA A 143 14.65 -13.83 -9.17
N LEU A 144 15.01 -12.56 -8.90
CA LEU A 144 14.86 -11.46 -9.85
C LEU A 144 15.64 -11.72 -11.15
N ALA A 145 16.91 -12.14 -11.05
CA ALA A 145 17.74 -12.49 -12.21
C ALA A 145 17.08 -13.58 -13.05
N ARG A 146 16.58 -14.65 -12.42
CA ARG A 146 15.87 -15.73 -13.08
C ARG A 146 14.59 -15.25 -13.81
N ALA A 147 13.91 -14.26 -13.25
CA ALA A 147 12.70 -13.71 -13.83
C ALA A 147 13.00 -12.80 -15.04
N ILE A 148 13.96 -11.88 -14.93
CA ILE A 148 14.25 -10.88 -15.96
C ILE A 148 15.06 -11.42 -17.14
N ILE A 149 15.82 -12.52 -16.96
CA ILE A 149 16.65 -13.10 -18.05
C ILE A 149 15.82 -13.52 -19.29
N ARG A 150 14.51 -13.70 -19.09
CA ARG A 150 13.55 -14.01 -20.15
C ARG A 150 13.10 -12.79 -20.95
N GLU A 151 13.42 -11.58 -20.47
CA GLU A 151 12.92 -10.30 -21.00
C GLU A 151 11.39 -10.30 -21.10
N PRO A 152 10.68 -10.52 -19.95
CA PRO A 152 9.23 -10.64 -19.94
C PRO A 152 8.56 -9.31 -20.28
N LYS A 153 7.34 -9.36 -20.82
CA LYS A 153 6.53 -8.17 -21.07
C LYS A 153 5.91 -7.62 -19.79
N ILE A 154 5.58 -8.47 -18.83
CA ILE A 154 4.97 -8.12 -17.54
C ILE A 154 5.76 -8.78 -16.42
N PHE A 155 6.04 -8.02 -15.38
CA PHE A 155 6.77 -8.46 -14.19
C PHE A 155 5.83 -8.49 -12.98
N LEU A 156 5.61 -9.65 -12.41
CA LEU A 156 4.72 -9.89 -11.28
C LEU A 156 5.55 -10.18 -10.03
N LEU A 157 5.38 -9.37 -8.98
CA LEU A 157 6.14 -9.45 -7.75
C LEU A 157 5.20 -9.65 -6.56
N ASP A 158 5.22 -10.84 -5.95
CA ASP A 158 4.39 -11.17 -4.80
C ASP A 158 5.20 -11.04 -3.51
N GLU A 159 5.03 -9.93 -2.79
CA GLU A 159 5.71 -9.58 -1.54
C GLU A 159 7.23 -9.87 -1.56
N PRO A 160 7.99 -9.43 -2.57
CA PRO A 160 9.37 -9.87 -2.77
C PRO A 160 10.35 -9.38 -1.70
N LEU A 161 9.96 -8.41 -0.86
CA LEU A 161 10.79 -7.86 0.21
C LEU A 161 10.39 -8.34 1.63
N SER A 162 9.35 -9.18 1.76
CA SER A 162 8.84 -9.62 3.06
C SER A 162 9.88 -10.36 3.91
N ASN A 163 10.76 -11.13 3.26
CA ASN A 163 11.81 -11.94 3.92
C ASN A 163 13.19 -11.23 3.98
N VAL A 164 13.22 -9.91 3.77
CA VAL A 164 14.44 -9.08 3.85
C VAL A 164 14.39 -8.26 5.14
N ASP A 165 15.52 -8.19 5.86
CA ASP A 165 15.62 -7.37 7.06
C ASP A 165 15.42 -5.86 6.78
N ALA A 166 15.01 -5.09 7.79
CA ALA A 166 14.58 -3.70 7.62
C ALA A 166 15.66 -2.79 7.00
N LYS A 167 16.95 -3.00 7.33
CA LYS A 167 18.05 -2.18 6.80
C LYS A 167 18.29 -2.48 5.32
N LEU A 168 18.33 -3.75 4.94
CA LEU A 168 18.52 -4.18 3.56
C LEU A 168 17.27 -3.91 2.71
N ARG A 169 16.06 -3.91 3.30
CA ARG A 169 14.80 -3.62 2.60
C ARG A 169 14.81 -2.22 1.97
N THR A 170 15.35 -1.21 2.66
CA THR A 170 15.47 0.15 2.11
C THR A 170 16.36 0.19 0.87
N ILE A 171 17.46 -0.53 0.88
CA ILE A 171 18.38 -0.63 -0.28
C ILE A 171 17.70 -1.40 -1.42
N ALA A 172 17.06 -2.54 -1.10
CA ALA A 172 16.40 -3.38 -2.09
C ALA A 172 15.24 -2.67 -2.81
N ARG A 173 14.47 -1.81 -2.09
CA ARG A 173 13.45 -0.95 -2.72
C ARG A 173 14.04 -0.05 -3.79
N ALA A 174 15.10 0.67 -3.46
CA ALA A 174 15.77 1.57 -4.41
C ALA A 174 16.34 0.80 -5.62
N GLU A 175 16.91 -0.40 -5.39
CA GLU A 175 17.42 -1.27 -6.47
C GLU A 175 16.29 -1.75 -7.39
N LEU A 176 15.13 -2.14 -6.84
CA LEU A 176 13.96 -2.57 -7.63
C LEU A 176 13.39 -1.44 -8.49
N ILE A 177 13.25 -0.23 -7.94
CA ILE A 177 12.80 0.95 -8.70
C ILE A 177 13.77 1.20 -9.86
N LYS A 178 15.08 1.25 -9.57
CA LYS A 178 16.11 1.47 -10.58
C LYS A 178 16.10 0.40 -11.67
N LEU A 179 15.90 -0.85 -11.28
CA LEU A 179 15.81 -2.00 -12.18
C LEU A 179 14.61 -1.85 -13.13
N GLN A 180 13.41 -1.60 -12.59
CA GLN A 180 12.19 -1.42 -13.38
C GLN A 180 12.31 -0.24 -14.35
N ARG A 181 12.81 0.90 -13.87
CA ARG A 181 13.04 2.09 -14.72
C ARG A 181 14.04 1.81 -15.85
N LYS A 182 15.08 1.00 -15.60
CA LYS A 182 16.05 0.61 -16.60
C LYS A 182 15.47 -0.35 -17.63
N LEU A 183 14.66 -1.32 -17.18
CA LEU A 183 14.08 -2.36 -18.04
C LEU A 183 12.83 -1.88 -18.77
N GLN A 184 12.16 -0.84 -18.29
CA GLN A 184 10.92 -0.31 -18.87
C GLN A 184 9.85 -1.41 -19.05
N ILE A 185 9.69 -2.28 -18.04
CA ILE A 185 8.73 -3.39 -18.03
C ILE A 185 7.53 -3.00 -17.18
N THR A 186 6.31 -3.28 -17.63
CA THR A 186 5.09 -3.15 -16.83
C THR A 186 5.20 -4.06 -15.61
N THR A 187 5.14 -3.49 -14.41
CA THR A 187 5.38 -4.21 -13.16
C THR A 187 4.15 -4.13 -12.27
N ILE A 188 3.69 -5.28 -11.78
CA ILE A 188 2.62 -5.38 -10.80
C ILE A 188 3.23 -5.94 -9.52
N TYR A 189 3.18 -5.14 -8.47
CA TYR A 189 3.83 -5.41 -7.18
C TYR A 189 2.78 -5.56 -6.09
N VAL A 190 2.79 -6.66 -5.40
CA VAL A 190 1.92 -6.92 -4.24
C VAL A 190 2.69 -6.66 -2.96
N THR A 191 2.10 -5.91 -2.05
CA THR A 191 2.63 -5.70 -0.71
C THR A 191 1.52 -5.43 0.31
N HIS A 192 1.83 -5.58 1.58
CA HIS A 192 1.07 -5.07 2.70
C HIS A 192 1.82 -3.90 3.41
N ASP A 193 3.04 -3.58 2.97
CA ASP A 193 3.87 -2.49 3.51
C ASP A 193 3.52 -1.17 2.82
N GLN A 194 2.99 -0.24 3.60
CA GLN A 194 2.58 1.09 3.11
C GLN A 194 3.79 1.91 2.62
N ILE A 195 4.96 1.76 3.27
CA ILE A 195 6.16 2.51 2.88
C ILE A 195 6.61 2.06 1.49
N GLU A 196 6.57 0.75 1.21
CA GLU A 196 6.84 0.23 -0.13
C GLU A 196 5.88 0.83 -1.15
N ALA A 197 4.59 0.78 -0.86
CA ALA A 197 3.56 1.29 -1.76
C ALA A 197 3.74 2.79 -2.05
N MET A 198 3.92 3.61 -1.01
CA MET A 198 4.05 5.06 -1.13
C MET A 198 5.34 5.51 -1.81
N THR A 199 6.41 4.68 -1.75
CA THR A 199 7.74 5.07 -2.28
C THR A 199 8.07 4.49 -3.64
N MET A 200 7.44 3.40 -4.05
CA MET A 200 7.80 2.65 -5.27
C MET A 200 6.77 2.79 -6.38
N GLY A 201 5.49 2.92 -6.05
CA GLY A 201 4.40 2.89 -7.03
C GLY A 201 4.25 4.18 -7.83
N ASP A 202 4.01 4.07 -9.12
CA ASP A 202 3.47 5.16 -9.93
C ASP A 202 1.99 5.34 -9.60
N ARG A 203 1.24 4.23 -9.45
CA ARG A 203 -0.12 4.19 -8.92
C ARG A 203 -0.30 2.99 -7.98
N ILE A 204 -1.25 3.15 -7.06
CA ILE A 204 -1.59 2.15 -6.03
C ILE A 204 -3.09 1.82 -6.15
N ALA A 205 -3.43 0.55 -6.08
CA ALA A 205 -4.79 0.09 -5.82
C ALA A 205 -4.91 -0.41 -4.37
N ILE A 206 -5.76 0.23 -3.59
CA ILE A 206 -6.07 -0.22 -2.23
C ILE A 206 -7.12 -1.31 -2.32
N MET A 207 -6.77 -2.51 -1.84
CA MET A 207 -7.66 -3.66 -1.85
C MET A 207 -8.15 -4.03 -0.45
N ASN A 208 -9.42 -4.38 -0.36
CA ASN A 208 -10.00 -4.96 0.84
C ASN A 208 -11.13 -5.94 0.46
N GLN A 209 -11.18 -7.11 1.11
CA GLN A 209 -12.23 -8.13 0.92
C GLN A 209 -12.52 -8.45 -0.57
N GLY A 210 -11.45 -8.63 -1.35
CA GLY A 210 -11.54 -8.98 -2.77
C GLY A 210 -11.92 -7.83 -3.71
N LYS A 211 -12.10 -6.60 -3.22
CA LYS A 211 -12.50 -5.42 -3.99
C LYS A 211 -11.39 -4.38 -4.00
N THR A 212 -11.33 -3.58 -5.06
CA THR A 212 -10.56 -2.34 -5.08
C THR A 212 -11.41 -1.20 -4.52
N LEU A 213 -10.90 -0.51 -3.52
CA LEU A 213 -11.57 0.62 -2.86
C LEU A 213 -11.17 1.98 -3.43
N GLN A 214 -9.91 2.11 -3.83
CA GLN A 214 -9.39 3.34 -4.45
C GLN A 214 -8.18 3.00 -5.31
N VAL A 215 -8.02 3.69 -6.43
CA VAL A 215 -6.84 3.65 -7.30
C VAL A 215 -6.39 5.07 -7.57
N GLY A 216 -5.12 5.37 -7.40
CA GLY A 216 -4.60 6.72 -7.65
C GLY A 216 -3.10 6.81 -7.41
N ASP A 217 -2.57 8.00 -7.57
CA ASP A 217 -1.21 8.36 -7.16
C ASP A 217 -1.06 8.20 -5.63
N PRO A 218 0.13 7.78 -5.13
CA PRO A 218 0.36 7.63 -3.70
C PRO A 218 -0.03 8.85 -2.85
N ILE A 219 0.34 10.06 -3.30
CA ILE A 219 0.05 11.31 -2.58
C ILE A 219 -1.45 11.59 -2.59
N GLU A 220 -2.12 11.41 -3.74
CA GLU A 220 -3.56 11.57 -3.87
C GLU A 220 -4.33 10.65 -2.91
N ILE A 221 -3.96 9.36 -2.83
CA ILE A 221 -4.60 8.40 -1.93
C ILE A 221 -4.42 8.82 -0.46
N PHE A 222 -3.24 9.32 -0.11
CA PHE A 222 -2.97 9.79 1.25
C PHE A 222 -3.74 11.06 1.58
N GLU A 223 -3.76 12.06 0.68
CA GLU A 223 -4.41 13.36 0.91
C GLU A 223 -5.92 13.31 0.67
N ASN A 224 -6.40 12.47 -0.25
CA ASN A 224 -7.80 12.38 -0.65
C ASN A 224 -8.37 10.96 -0.52
N PRO A 225 -8.38 10.36 0.68
CA PRO A 225 -8.97 9.03 0.86
C PRO A 225 -10.48 9.06 0.58
N LEU A 226 -10.98 8.10 -0.22
CA LEU A 226 -12.40 8.03 -0.61
C LEU A 226 -13.30 7.47 0.50
N ASN A 227 -12.74 6.77 1.47
CA ASN A 227 -13.51 6.20 2.58
C ASN A 227 -12.67 6.03 3.83
N MET A 228 -13.33 5.73 4.96
CA MET A 228 -12.70 5.53 6.27
C MET A 228 -11.66 4.40 6.26
N PHE A 229 -11.90 3.33 5.50
CA PHE A 229 -10.93 2.25 5.43
C PHE A 229 -9.60 2.74 4.82
N VAL A 230 -9.65 3.41 3.68
CA VAL A 230 -8.45 3.97 3.03
C VAL A 230 -7.78 5.00 3.94
N ALA A 231 -8.55 5.90 4.56
CA ALA A 231 -8.05 6.93 5.47
C ALA A 231 -7.32 6.34 6.69
N GLY A 232 -7.86 5.27 7.27
CA GLY A 232 -7.28 4.58 8.43
C GLY A 232 -6.20 3.57 8.05
N PHE A 233 -6.23 3.02 6.83
CA PHE A 233 -5.25 2.05 6.38
C PHE A 233 -4.00 2.72 5.81
N VAL A 234 -4.12 3.84 5.09
CA VAL A 234 -2.99 4.56 4.48
C VAL A 234 -2.51 5.68 5.40
N GLY A 235 -1.29 5.55 5.86
CA GLY A 235 -0.61 6.46 6.79
C GLY A 235 -0.16 5.74 8.06
N SER A 236 1.06 6.06 8.51
CA SER A 236 1.64 5.53 9.75
C SER A 236 2.10 6.71 10.61
N PRO A 237 1.40 6.97 11.72
CA PRO A 237 0.20 6.31 12.24
C PRO A 237 -1.07 6.55 11.41
N PRO A 238 -2.12 5.72 11.62
CA PRO A 238 -3.42 5.88 10.95
C PRO A 238 -4.12 7.18 11.32
N MET A 239 -5.11 7.59 10.51
CA MET A 239 -5.98 8.73 10.78
C MET A 239 -6.76 8.55 12.09
N ASN A 240 -6.91 9.61 12.86
CA ASN A 240 -7.81 9.65 14.02
C ASN A 240 -9.25 9.88 13.55
N PHE A 241 -10.20 9.19 14.18
CA PHE A 241 -11.62 9.34 13.91
C PHE A 241 -12.37 9.76 15.16
N PHE A 242 -13.10 10.87 15.07
CA PHE A 242 -13.93 11.43 16.14
C PHE A 242 -15.40 11.27 15.76
N GLU A 243 -16.16 10.56 16.59
CA GLU A 243 -17.61 10.48 16.44
C GLU A 243 -18.26 11.73 17.03
N GLY A 244 -19.25 12.30 16.34
CA GLY A 244 -19.90 13.49 16.84
C GLY A 244 -21.21 13.80 16.12
N GLU A 245 -21.79 14.93 16.49
CA GLU A 245 -23.07 15.42 15.99
C GLU A 245 -22.96 16.88 15.52
N ILE A 246 -23.92 17.32 14.75
CA ILE A 246 -24.05 18.71 14.33
C ILE A 246 -24.76 19.49 15.42
N ILE A 247 -24.22 20.64 15.78
CA ILE A 247 -24.84 21.58 16.71
C ILE A 247 -24.91 22.99 16.11
N TYR A 248 -25.93 23.72 16.47
CA TYR A 248 -26.15 25.12 16.09
C TYR A 248 -25.95 26.02 17.30
N GLU A 249 -25.03 26.98 17.19
CA GLU A 249 -24.79 27.99 18.24
C GLU A 249 -24.86 29.39 17.61
N ASN A 250 -25.87 30.13 17.92
CA ASN A 250 -26.22 31.42 17.30
C ASN A 250 -26.37 31.25 15.77
N GLU A 251 -25.53 31.94 14.97
CA GLU A 251 -25.53 31.85 13.49
C GLU A 251 -24.53 30.83 12.96
N ASN A 252 -23.74 30.20 13.83
CA ASN A 252 -22.67 29.28 13.44
C ASN A 252 -23.09 27.83 13.61
N VAL A 253 -22.56 26.96 12.72
CA VAL A 253 -22.78 25.51 12.76
C VAL A 253 -21.47 24.82 13.05
N PHE A 254 -21.50 23.83 13.93
CA PHE A 254 -20.33 23.08 14.33
C PHE A 254 -20.58 21.58 14.29
N PHE A 255 -19.55 20.83 13.93
CA PHE A 255 -19.41 19.44 14.33
C PHE A 255 -18.93 19.42 15.78
N LYS A 256 -19.58 18.66 16.64
CA LYS A 256 -19.21 18.51 18.06
C LYS A 256 -18.93 17.05 18.40
N SER A 257 -17.75 16.78 18.96
CA SER A 257 -17.36 15.50 19.54
C SER A 257 -16.81 15.77 20.93
N SER A 258 -17.56 15.40 21.97
CA SER A 258 -17.23 15.78 23.34
C SER A 258 -17.01 17.29 23.49
N ASP A 259 -15.83 17.76 23.87
CA ASP A 259 -15.44 19.17 23.95
C ASP A 259 -14.79 19.72 22.65
N LEU A 260 -14.47 18.85 21.69
CA LEU A 260 -13.99 19.28 20.37
C LEU A 260 -15.15 19.86 19.54
N LYS A 261 -15.02 21.13 19.13
CA LYS A 261 -15.95 21.79 18.21
C LYS A 261 -15.20 22.22 16.95
N VAL A 262 -15.67 21.79 15.80
CA VAL A 262 -15.11 22.15 14.50
C VAL A 262 -16.17 22.89 13.69
N PRO A 263 -15.90 24.12 13.21
CA PRO A 263 -16.85 24.86 12.39
C PRO A 263 -17.07 24.12 11.05
N ILE A 264 -18.33 24.07 10.63
CA ILE A 264 -18.72 23.48 9.34
C ILE A 264 -19.66 24.44 8.61
N GLU A 265 -19.72 24.30 7.29
CA GLU A 265 -20.61 25.11 6.46
C GLU A 265 -22.06 24.71 6.70
N LYS A 266 -22.95 25.70 6.72
CA LYS A 266 -24.39 25.50 6.99
C LYS A 266 -25.03 24.59 5.95
N GLU A 267 -24.70 24.77 4.67
CA GLU A 267 -25.22 23.95 3.57
C GLU A 267 -24.83 22.46 3.73
N PHE A 268 -23.57 22.20 4.13
CA PHE A 268 -23.12 20.85 4.44
C PHE A 268 -23.90 20.22 5.61
N ALA A 269 -24.10 21.01 6.69
CA ALA A 269 -24.86 20.55 7.86
C ALA A 269 -26.30 20.18 7.50
N GLU A 270 -26.99 21.04 6.74
CA GLU A 270 -28.37 20.80 6.27
C GLU A 270 -28.49 19.53 5.41
N GLU A 271 -27.48 19.26 4.56
CA GLU A 271 -27.41 18.03 3.76
C GLU A 271 -27.31 16.78 4.65
N ILE A 272 -26.41 16.82 5.65
CA ILE A 272 -26.16 15.71 6.59
C ILE A 272 -27.44 15.39 7.40
N GLU A 273 -28.10 16.43 7.93
CA GLU A 273 -29.33 16.26 8.71
C GLU A 273 -30.49 15.73 7.87
N LYS A 274 -30.67 16.27 6.66
CA LYS A 274 -31.70 15.81 5.72
C LYS A 274 -31.55 14.33 5.38
N LYS A 275 -30.29 13.86 5.20
CA LYS A 275 -29.96 12.48 4.92
C LYS A 275 -29.85 11.60 6.17
N LYS A 276 -29.95 12.17 7.38
CA LYS A 276 -29.79 11.48 8.68
C LYS A 276 -28.48 10.70 8.78
N ILE A 277 -27.38 11.32 8.36
CA ILE A 277 -26.05 10.70 8.35
C ILE A 277 -25.42 10.81 9.75
N ASN A 278 -24.87 9.70 10.24
CA ASN A 278 -24.02 9.69 11.44
C ASN A 278 -22.61 10.13 11.06
N LEU A 279 -22.20 11.29 11.53
CA LEU A 279 -21.00 11.98 11.09
C LEU A 279 -19.75 11.55 11.86
N ILE A 280 -18.66 11.31 11.16
CA ILE A 280 -17.33 11.09 11.72
C ILE A 280 -16.37 12.11 11.13
N LEU A 281 -15.59 12.75 12.02
CA LEU A 281 -14.48 13.62 11.65
C LEU A 281 -13.18 12.83 11.65
N GLY A 282 -12.47 12.84 10.51
CA GLY A 282 -11.12 12.28 10.34
C GLY A 282 -10.06 13.38 10.45
N VAL A 283 -9.02 13.15 11.26
CA VAL A 283 -7.88 14.07 11.39
C VAL A 283 -6.57 13.29 11.40
N ARG A 284 -5.65 13.61 10.50
CA ARG A 284 -4.32 13.00 10.48
C ARG A 284 -3.52 13.35 11.74
N PRO A 285 -2.72 12.42 12.30
CA PRO A 285 -1.86 12.68 13.48
C PRO A 285 -0.93 13.89 13.32
N GLN A 286 -0.44 14.15 12.12
CA GLN A 286 0.43 15.29 11.79
C GLN A 286 -0.32 16.63 11.76
N ASN A 287 -1.65 16.60 11.67
CA ASN A 287 -2.51 17.78 11.68
C ASN A 287 -3.00 18.14 13.08
N LEU A 288 -2.48 17.49 14.11
CA LEU A 288 -2.73 17.79 15.51
C LEU A 288 -1.50 18.44 16.14
N LEU A 289 -1.72 19.46 16.96
CA LEU A 289 -0.70 20.14 17.77
C LEU A 289 -1.04 19.97 19.25
N ILE A 290 -0.03 20.08 20.11
CA ILE A 290 -0.19 20.09 21.55
C ILE A 290 0.30 21.41 22.14
N SER A 291 -0.40 21.90 23.16
CA SER A 291 0.02 23.04 23.97
C SER A 291 -0.29 22.81 25.46
N SER A 292 0.23 23.69 26.33
CA SER A 292 -0.07 23.62 27.73
C SER A 292 -1.49 24.17 28.02
N ILE A 293 -2.18 23.59 29.00
CA ILE A 293 -3.57 23.98 29.36
C ILE A 293 -3.70 25.47 29.79
N ASN A 294 -2.59 26.13 30.14
CA ASN A 294 -2.59 27.52 30.59
C ASN A 294 -2.77 28.57 29.46
N GLU A 295 -2.77 28.15 28.22
CA GLU A 295 -3.07 29.06 27.12
C GLU A 295 -4.59 29.28 27.02
N LYS A 296 -5.03 30.55 27.23
CA LYS A 296 -6.41 30.98 26.97
C LYS A 296 -6.65 30.98 25.46
N GLU A 297 -6.90 29.81 24.88
CA GLU A 297 -7.31 29.70 23.47
C GLU A 297 -8.83 29.52 23.33
N SER A 298 -9.34 29.91 22.16
CA SER A 298 -10.75 29.73 21.79
C SER A 298 -11.16 28.26 21.95
N SER A 299 -12.38 27.99 22.36
CA SER A 299 -12.93 26.62 22.46
C SER A 299 -13.16 25.93 21.10
N ILE A 300 -12.68 26.54 20.02
CA ILE A 300 -12.88 26.06 18.65
C ILE A 300 -11.67 25.24 18.22
N ALA A 301 -11.92 24.07 17.65
CA ALA A 301 -10.94 23.13 17.07
C ALA A 301 -9.86 22.64 18.07
N ASN A 302 -10.17 22.61 19.36
CA ASN A 302 -9.31 22.06 20.40
C ASN A 302 -10.09 21.22 21.42
N PHE A 303 -9.36 20.37 22.16
CA PHE A 303 -9.91 19.58 23.26
C PHE A 303 -8.81 19.20 24.26
N GLN A 304 -9.19 18.90 25.50
CA GLN A 304 -8.24 18.42 26.50
C GLN A 304 -8.14 16.91 26.51
N ALA A 305 -6.92 16.39 26.70
CA ALA A 305 -6.65 14.96 26.77
C ALA A 305 -5.51 14.66 27.75
N ASN A 306 -5.44 13.39 28.19
CA ASN A 306 -4.34 12.88 28.99
C ASN A 306 -3.34 12.15 28.10
N VAL A 307 -2.05 12.37 28.34
CA VAL A 307 -0.98 11.62 27.66
C VAL A 307 -0.91 10.20 28.23
N TYR A 308 -1.23 9.20 27.39
CA TYR A 308 -1.25 7.79 27.78
C TYR A 308 0.12 7.11 27.54
N VAL A 309 0.72 7.31 26.35
CA VAL A 309 2.04 6.77 26.00
C VAL A 309 2.82 7.78 25.16
N VAL A 310 4.14 7.82 25.36
CA VAL A 310 5.07 8.64 24.57
C VAL A 310 6.14 7.74 23.94
N GLU A 311 6.16 7.68 22.61
CA GLU A 311 7.11 6.89 21.82
C GLU A 311 8.07 7.82 21.08
N ARG A 312 9.37 7.80 21.45
CA ARG A 312 10.40 8.65 20.83
C ARG A 312 11.00 7.93 19.62
N LEU A 313 10.72 8.45 18.42
CA LEU A 313 11.13 7.82 17.15
C LEU A 313 12.40 8.42 16.53
N GLY A 314 13.14 9.22 17.32
CA GLY A 314 14.35 9.90 16.90
C GLY A 314 14.08 11.34 16.48
N THR A 315 13.58 11.58 15.29
CA THR A 315 13.24 12.91 14.75
C THR A 315 11.86 13.42 15.18
N GLU A 316 11.01 12.52 15.64
CA GLU A 316 9.61 12.78 16.01
C GLU A 316 9.24 12.02 17.28
N ILE A 317 8.18 12.47 17.92
CA ILE A 317 7.53 11.80 19.04
C ILE A 317 6.12 11.44 18.60
N LEU A 318 5.77 10.15 18.72
CA LEU A 318 4.40 9.68 18.64
C LEU A 318 3.79 9.70 20.05
N ILE A 319 2.76 10.50 20.23
CA ILE A 319 2.02 10.62 21.48
C ILE A 319 0.69 9.91 21.30
N ASN A 320 0.43 8.91 22.13
CA ASN A 320 -0.90 8.34 22.27
C ASN A 320 -1.60 9.05 23.44
N ILE A 321 -2.73 9.67 23.15
CA ILE A 321 -3.56 10.38 24.13
C ILE A 321 -4.86 9.62 24.38
N GLU A 322 -5.34 9.67 25.59
CA GLU A 322 -6.63 9.11 25.98
C GLU A 322 -7.66 10.22 26.21
N LYS A 323 -8.82 10.05 25.57
CA LYS A 323 -10.00 10.90 25.72
C LYS A 323 -11.27 10.06 25.56
N ASP A 324 -12.17 10.11 26.54
CA ASP A 324 -13.48 9.41 26.53
C ASP A 324 -13.37 7.93 26.16
N ASN A 325 -12.41 7.21 26.76
CA ASN A 325 -12.05 5.80 26.48
C ASN A 325 -11.56 5.52 25.06
N ASN A 326 -11.28 6.56 24.26
CA ASN A 326 -10.67 6.42 22.94
C ASN A 326 -9.20 6.84 22.99
N ILE A 327 -8.38 6.18 22.15
CA ILE A 327 -6.97 6.54 21.99
C ILE A 327 -6.79 7.23 20.66
N TYR A 328 -6.22 8.43 20.70
CA TYR A 328 -5.84 9.20 19.51
C TYR A 328 -4.34 9.35 19.45
N LYS A 329 -3.83 9.53 18.24
CA LYS A 329 -2.39 9.60 17.95
C LYS A 329 -2.02 10.97 17.43
N ILE A 330 -0.90 11.51 17.95
CA ILE A 330 -0.36 12.81 17.55
C ILE A 330 1.10 12.64 17.23
N ILE A 331 1.59 13.27 16.16
CA ILE A 331 3.01 13.36 15.85
C ILE A 331 3.48 14.78 16.10
N VAL A 332 4.52 14.91 16.90
CA VAL A 332 5.16 16.20 17.21
C VAL A 332 6.69 16.10 17.01
N PRO A 333 7.40 17.23 16.84
CA PRO A 333 8.86 17.28 16.77
C PRO A 333 9.53 16.70 18.03
N ALA A 334 10.74 16.13 17.86
CA ALA A 334 11.48 15.45 18.92
C ALA A 334 11.83 16.32 20.13
N GLU A 335 11.94 17.64 19.94
CA GLU A 335 12.22 18.63 20.97
C GLU A 335 11.03 18.94 21.86
N THR A 336 9.84 18.45 21.53
CA THR A 336 8.62 18.69 22.30
C THR A 336 8.72 18.07 23.70
N LYS A 337 8.50 18.88 24.72
CA LYS A 337 8.52 18.41 26.11
C LYS A 337 7.15 17.88 26.49
N VAL A 338 7.07 16.57 26.65
CA VAL A 338 5.84 15.86 27.02
C VAL A 338 6.18 14.60 27.80
N SER A 339 5.38 14.29 28.82
CA SER A 339 5.52 13.11 29.68
C SER A 339 4.20 12.36 29.85
N ILE A 340 4.29 11.08 30.15
CA ILE A 340 3.12 10.25 30.46
C ILE A 340 2.39 10.83 31.68
N GLY A 341 1.08 10.94 31.60
CA GLY A 341 0.22 11.52 32.62
C GLY A 341 0.01 13.03 32.51
N ASP A 342 0.73 13.70 31.58
CA ASP A 342 0.49 15.13 31.35
C ASP A 342 -0.93 15.35 30.82
N LYS A 343 -1.56 16.43 31.32
CA LYS A 343 -2.79 16.95 30.73
C LYS A 343 -2.42 18.02 29.71
N ILE A 344 -2.84 17.84 28.49
CA ILE A 344 -2.50 18.70 27.36
C ILE A 344 -3.75 19.22 26.65
N LEU A 345 -3.62 20.39 26.05
CA LEU A 345 -4.58 20.91 25.10
C LEU A 345 -4.16 20.47 23.69
N VAL A 346 -5.03 19.76 22.98
CA VAL A 346 -4.84 19.31 21.60
C VAL A 346 -5.61 20.23 20.67
N LYS A 347 -4.97 20.68 19.58
CA LYS A 347 -5.53 21.60 18.60
C LYS A 347 -5.39 21.07 17.18
N ILE A 348 -6.41 21.21 16.35
CA ILE A 348 -6.31 20.96 14.92
C ILE A 348 -5.53 22.11 14.26
N LYS A 349 -4.44 21.78 13.57
CA LYS A 349 -3.53 22.75 12.96
C LYS A 349 -4.16 23.45 11.76
N ASP A 350 -4.80 22.69 10.90
CA ASP A 350 -5.37 23.13 9.62
C ASP A 350 -6.73 22.48 9.41
N LEU A 351 -7.79 23.26 9.47
CA LEU A 351 -9.16 22.79 9.28
C LEU A 351 -9.45 22.33 7.86
N SER A 352 -8.74 22.85 6.87
CA SER A 352 -8.88 22.40 5.47
C SER A 352 -8.38 20.97 5.24
N LYS A 353 -7.58 20.44 6.18
CA LYS A 353 -7.06 19.06 6.19
C LYS A 353 -7.82 18.18 7.19
N THR A 354 -9.11 18.42 7.32
CA THR A 354 -10.04 17.55 8.03
C THR A 354 -10.99 16.89 7.04
N TYR A 355 -11.46 15.71 7.39
CA TYR A 355 -12.28 14.88 6.50
C TYR A 355 -13.56 14.47 7.23
N PHE A 356 -14.68 14.49 6.54
CA PHE A 356 -15.94 14.00 7.08
C PHE A 356 -16.37 12.73 6.38
N PHE A 357 -16.83 11.76 7.16
CA PHE A 357 -17.26 10.45 6.69
C PHE A 357 -18.63 10.10 7.25
N ASP A 358 -19.38 9.31 6.49
CA ASP A 358 -20.58 8.63 7.01
C ASP A 358 -20.16 7.39 7.81
N LYS A 359 -20.53 7.31 9.07
CA LYS A 359 -20.24 6.17 9.95
C LYS A 359 -20.79 4.84 9.42
N ASN A 360 -21.95 4.87 8.75
CA ASN A 360 -22.66 3.65 8.32
C ASN A 360 -22.06 3.07 7.04
N THR A 361 -21.75 3.92 6.06
CA THR A 361 -21.20 3.50 4.76
C THR A 361 -19.68 3.51 4.75
N GLY A 362 -19.06 4.31 5.61
CA GLY A 362 -17.63 4.60 5.60
C GLY A 362 -17.21 5.55 4.48
N GLU A 363 -18.12 6.01 3.63
CA GLU A 363 -17.80 6.89 2.52
C GLU A 363 -17.43 8.31 2.98
N ARG A 364 -16.50 8.94 2.26
CA ARG A 364 -16.15 10.33 2.49
C ARG A 364 -17.25 11.23 1.98
N LEU A 365 -17.61 12.22 2.79
CA LEU A 365 -18.64 13.21 2.48
C LEU A 365 -18.00 14.53 2.02
N ARG A 366 -16.86 14.86 2.62
CA ARG A 366 -16.07 16.05 2.30
C ARG A 366 -14.58 15.87 2.66
#